data_4c8a6e73d94647566ac45a757888be57
#
_entry.id   4c8a6e73d94647566ac45a757888be57
#
_cell.length_a   1.000
_cell.length_b   1.000
_cell.length_c   1.000
_cell.angle_alpha   90.00
_cell.angle_beta   90.00
_cell.angle_gamma   90.00
#
_symmetry.space_group_name_H-M   'P 1'
#
loop_
_entity.id
_entity.type
_entity.pdbx_description
1 polymer ?
#
loop_
_entity_poly.entity_id
_entity_poly.type
_entity_poly.pdbx_seq_one_letter_code
_entity_poly.pdbx_strand_id
1 'polypeptide(L)'
;MYRNRIKRLLDILLSACGILCLSWLLLLLAVAIKLDSPGPVFFRQKRVGIGKRHFQILKFRTMRIDTPHDMPTHLLHDPEQYITRMGRFLRKTSLDELPQLWNILVGDMAVIGPRPALWNQYDLLAERDKYGANDVRPGLTGWAQIHGRDELEIAEKAKLDGWYVEHISFGLDVKCFF
;
A
#
# COMPACT_ATOMS: atom_id res chain seq x y z
N MET A 1 -2.12 12.97 -21.45
CA MET A 1 -2.10 11.59 -22.01
C MET A 1 -1.50 10.59 -21.02
N TYR A 2 -0.33 10.86 -20.42
CA TYR A 2 0.34 9.96 -19.47
C TYR A 2 -0.57 9.57 -18.29
N ARG A 3 -1.04 10.53 -17.49
CA ARG A 3 -1.87 10.33 -16.28
C ARG A 3 -3.07 9.38 -16.49
N ASN A 4 -3.76 9.49 -17.64
CA ASN A 4 -5.06 8.83 -17.83
C ASN A 4 -4.97 7.45 -18.52
N ARG A 5 -3.96 7.20 -19.36
CA ARG A 5 -3.87 5.97 -20.17
C ARG A 5 -2.54 5.24 -20.01
N ILE A 6 -1.41 5.94 -20.27
CA ILE A 6 -0.09 5.30 -20.28
C ILE A 6 0.27 4.78 -18.89
N LYS A 7 0.05 5.59 -17.84
CA LYS A 7 0.31 5.18 -16.45
C LYS A 7 -0.44 3.90 -16.10
N ARG A 8 -1.73 3.79 -16.44
CA ARG A 8 -2.51 2.59 -16.16
C ARG A 8 -2.01 1.37 -16.92
N LEU A 9 -1.61 1.53 -18.18
CA LEU A 9 -1.01 0.45 -18.96
C LEU A 9 0.29 -0.04 -18.31
N LEU A 10 1.15 0.89 -17.89
CA LEU A 10 2.39 0.55 -17.18
C LEU A 10 2.11 -0.16 -15.84
N ASP A 11 1.13 0.32 -15.06
CA ASP A 11 0.71 -0.34 -13.82
C ASP A 11 0.31 -1.81 -14.06
N ILE A 12 -0.50 -2.07 -15.11
CA ILE A 12 -0.92 -3.43 -15.48
C ILE A 12 0.28 -4.28 -15.90
N LEU A 13 1.12 -3.78 -16.79
CA LEU A 13 2.28 -4.53 -17.29
C LEU A 13 3.27 -4.85 -16.17
N LEU A 14 3.62 -3.85 -15.35
CA LEU A 14 4.55 -4.03 -14.23
C LEU A 14 4.01 -5.00 -13.18
N SER A 15 2.72 -4.88 -12.83
CA SER A 15 2.12 -5.76 -11.82
C SER A 15 1.96 -7.19 -12.35
N ALA A 16 1.55 -7.39 -13.61
CA ALA A 16 1.46 -8.71 -14.22
C ALA A 16 2.83 -9.38 -14.32
N CYS A 17 3.84 -8.65 -14.82
CA CYS A 17 5.22 -9.13 -14.88
C CYS A 17 5.75 -9.46 -13.47
N GLY A 18 5.53 -8.57 -12.50
CA GLY A 18 5.93 -8.79 -11.10
C GLY A 18 5.29 -10.05 -10.50
N ILE A 19 3.99 -10.27 -10.70
CA ILE A 19 3.31 -11.49 -10.23
C ILE A 19 3.92 -12.73 -10.87
N LEU A 20 4.12 -12.74 -12.20
CA LEU A 20 4.67 -13.88 -12.91
C LEU A 20 6.12 -14.18 -12.47
N CYS A 21 6.99 -13.17 -12.47
CA CYS A 21 8.40 -13.34 -12.11
C CYS A 21 8.59 -13.74 -10.63
N LEU A 22 7.75 -13.23 -9.73
CA LEU A 22 7.85 -13.46 -8.29
C LEU A 22 6.91 -14.58 -7.81
N SER A 23 6.20 -15.29 -8.69
CA SER A 23 5.23 -16.33 -8.32
C SER A 23 5.83 -17.42 -7.42
N TRP A 24 7.02 -17.87 -7.70
CA TRP A 24 7.76 -18.85 -6.89
C TRP A 24 8.07 -18.31 -5.49
N LEU A 25 8.48 -17.03 -5.39
CA LEU A 25 8.76 -16.38 -4.12
C LEU A 25 7.47 -16.19 -3.31
N LEU A 26 6.38 -15.76 -3.96
CA LEU A 26 5.07 -15.62 -3.31
C LEU A 26 4.61 -16.95 -2.69
N LEU A 27 4.82 -18.06 -3.41
CA LEU A 27 4.49 -19.41 -2.92
C LEU A 27 5.37 -19.79 -1.72
N LEU A 28 6.68 -19.59 -1.80
CA LEU A 28 7.60 -19.86 -0.69
C LEU A 28 7.23 -19.08 0.56
N LEU A 29 6.96 -17.78 0.42
CA LEU A 29 6.53 -16.94 1.53
C LEU A 29 5.18 -17.39 2.12
N ALA A 30 4.24 -17.80 1.28
CA ALA A 30 2.96 -18.34 1.72
C ALA A 30 3.12 -19.61 2.58
N VAL A 31 3.98 -20.54 2.15
CA VAL A 31 4.31 -21.74 2.92
C VAL A 31 5.00 -21.38 4.23
N ALA A 32 6.00 -20.49 4.20
CA ALA A 32 6.73 -20.06 5.40
C ALA A 32 5.79 -19.42 6.45
N ILE A 33 4.83 -18.57 6.02
CA ILE A 33 3.83 -17.97 6.90
C ILE A 33 2.94 -19.04 7.54
N LYS A 34 2.53 -20.06 6.79
CA LYS A 34 1.70 -21.16 7.29
C LYS A 34 2.42 -22.01 8.33
N LEU A 35 3.73 -22.22 8.14
CA LEU A 35 4.55 -22.99 9.08
C LEU A 35 4.88 -22.18 10.35
N ASP A 36 4.99 -20.86 10.24
CA ASP A 36 5.34 -19.98 11.38
C ASP A 36 4.19 -19.77 12.36
N SER A 37 2.94 -19.70 11.87
CA SER A 37 1.79 -19.43 12.74
C SER A 37 0.46 -19.89 12.13
N PRO A 38 -0.52 -20.35 12.96
CA PRO A 38 -1.85 -20.75 12.48
C PRO A 38 -2.61 -19.57 11.89
N GLY A 39 -3.48 -19.83 10.89
CA GLY A 39 -4.36 -18.85 10.28
C GLY A 39 -4.15 -18.63 8.77
N PRO A 40 -4.80 -17.62 8.16
CA PRO A 40 -4.71 -17.34 6.74
C PRO A 40 -3.33 -16.80 6.35
N VAL A 41 -2.91 -17.05 5.10
CA VAL A 41 -1.65 -16.51 4.55
C VAL A 41 -1.76 -15.01 4.30
N PHE A 42 -2.92 -14.58 3.81
CA PHE A 42 -3.17 -13.20 3.46
C PHE A 42 -3.92 -12.45 4.55
N PHE A 43 -3.53 -11.21 4.75
CA PHE A 43 -4.24 -10.21 5.52
C PHE A 43 -4.97 -9.28 4.56
N ARG A 44 -6.21 -8.95 4.89
CA ARG A 44 -7.04 -8.01 4.14
C ARG A 44 -7.51 -6.90 5.07
N GLN A 45 -7.47 -5.67 4.58
CA GLN A 45 -7.92 -4.51 5.36
C GLN A 45 -8.61 -3.51 4.45
N LYS A 46 -9.71 -2.94 4.93
CA LYS A 46 -10.48 -1.93 4.21
C LYS A 46 -9.70 -0.63 4.09
N ARG A 47 -9.50 -0.17 2.88
CA ARG A 47 -8.77 1.05 2.53
C ARG A 47 -9.58 1.93 1.60
N VAL A 48 -9.16 3.21 1.52
CA VAL A 48 -9.77 4.19 0.62
C VAL A 48 -8.99 4.23 -0.69
N GLY A 49 -9.72 4.04 -1.79
CA GLY A 49 -9.23 4.11 -3.17
C GLY A 49 -9.67 5.39 -3.87
N ILE A 50 -9.58 5.39 -5.20
CA ILE A 50 -9.95 6.52 -6.05
C ILE A 50 -11.39 6.97 -5.81
N GLY A 51 -11.63 8.28 -5.73
CA GLY A 51 -12.96 8.87 -5.48
C GLY A 51 -13.56 8.41 -4.15
N LYS A 52 -12.71 8.11 -3.16
CA LYS A 52 -13.09 7.62 -1.82
C LYS A 52 -13.86 6.29 -1.82
N ARG A 53 -13.79 5.50 -2.89
CA ARG A 53 -14.33 4.14 -2.93
C ARG A 53 -13.51 3.22 -2.05
N HIS A 54 -14.15 2.32 -1.33
CA HIS A 54 -13.46 1.37 -0.49
C HIS A 54 -13.01 0.14 -1.28
N PHE A 55 -11.82 -0.37 -0.97
CA PHE A 55 -11.32 -1.64 -1.48
C PHE A 55 -10.62 -2.44 -0.36
N GLN A 56 -10.30 -3.69 -0.62
CA GLN A 56 -9.57 -4.54 0.31
C GLN A 56 -8.10 -4.61 -0.14
N ILE A 57 -7.20 -3.96 0.62
CA ILE A 57 -5.77 -4.12 0.38
C ILE A 57 -5.34 -5.54 0.73
N LEU A 58 -4.51 -6.14 -0.10
CA LEU A 58 -4.01 -7.50 0.09
C LEU A 58 -2.54 -7.45 0.53
N LYS A 59 -2.22 -8.08 1.66
CA LYS A 59 -0.85 -8.21 2.18
C LYS A 59 -0.60 -9.64 2.65
N PHE A 60 0.65 -10.04 2.79
CA PHE A 60 0.96 -11.18 3.61
C PHE A 60 0.70 -10.88 5.09
N ARG A 61 0.21 -11.88 5.81
CA ARG A 61 -0.01 -11.77 7.24
C ARG A 61 1.32 -11.72 7.98
N THR A 62 1.53 -10.68 8.77
CA THR A 62 2.73 -10.46 9.58
C THR A 62 2.45 -10.51 11.07
N MET A 63 1.18 -10.56 11.45
CA MET A 63 0.73 -10.56 12.83
C MET A 63 -0.16 -11.77 13.13
N ARG A 64 -0.29 -12.10 14.40
CA ARG A 64 -1.16 -13.17 14.90
C ARG A 64 -2.62 -12.84 14.61
N ILE A 65 -3.47 -13.88 14.55
CA ILE A 65 -4.90 -13.74 14.25
C ILE A 65 -5.70 -13.04 15.35
N ASP A 66 -5.19 -13.01 16.56
CA ASP A 66 -5.78 -12.36 17.73
C ASP A 66 -5.46 -10.85 17.82
N THR A 67 -4.76 -10.30 16.82
CA THR A 67 -4.44 -8.87 16.73
C THR A 67 -5.68 -8.05 16.34
N PRO A 68 -5.94 -6.88 16.98
CA PRO A 68 -7.00 -5.97 16.56
C PRO A 68 -6.83 -5.51 15.09
N HIS A 69 -7.88 -5.67 14.26
CA HIS A 69 -7.80 -5.48 12.80
C HIS A 69 -7.99 -4.03 12.32
N ASP A 70 -8.80 -3.24 13.04
CA ASP A 70 -9.25 -1.92 12.58
C ASP A 70 -8.46 -0.75 13.17
N MET A 71 -7.27 -1.05 13.70
CA MET A 71 -6.39 -0.07 14.31
C MET A 71 -5.04 -0.05 13.58
N PRO A 72 -4.46 1.14 13.32
CA PRO A 72 -3.08 1.24 12.85
C PRO A 72 -2.10 0.61 13.84
N THR A 73 -1.08 -0.07 13.34
CA THR A 73 -0.12 -0.81 14.19
C THR A 73 0.58 0.07 15.24
N HIS A 74 0.85 1.35 14.91
CA HIS A 74 1.50 2.29 15.84
C HIS A 74 0.60 2.75 16.99
N LEU A 75 -0.72 2.50 16.92
CA LEU A 75 -1.67 2.79 17.99
C LEU A 75 -1.95 1.55 18.89
N LEU A 76 -1.39 0.40 18.54
CA LEU A 76 -1.49 -0.79 19.39
C LEU A 76 -0.60 -0.64 20.61
N HIS A 77 -1.12 -1.06 21.76
CA HIS A 77 -0.28 -1.23 22.95
C HIS A 77 0.64 -2.43 22.74
N ASP A 78 1.96 -2.21 22.76
CA ASP A 78 2.99 -3.23 22.55
C ASP A 78 2.79 -4.07 21.26
N PRO A 79 2.90 -3.45 20.06
CA PRO A 79 2.63 -4.13 18.80
C PRO A 79 3.59 -5.29 18.51
N GLU A 80 4.78 -5.32 19.11
CA GLU A 80 5.80 -6.35 18.89
C GLU A 80 5.36 -7.75 19.35
N GLN A 81 4.52 -7.85 20.39
CA GLN A 81 3.99 -9.14 20.88
C GLN A 81 3.07 -9.84 19.88
N TYR A 82 2.46 -9.10 18.97
CA TYR A 82 1.57 -9.63 17.94
C TYR A 82 2.31 -10.00 16.65
N ILE A 83 3.54 -9.50 16.44
CA ILE A 83 4.29 -9.75 15.21
C ILE A 83 4.91 -11.14 15.25
N THR A 84 4.62 -11.97 14.24
CA THR A 84 5.17 -13.32 14.12
C THR A 84 6.66 -13.27 13.74
N ARG A 85 7.40 -14.37 13.88
CA ARG A 85 8.84 -14.43 13.51
C ARG A 85 9.00 -14.13 12.01
N MET A 86 8.22 -14.80 11.17
CA MET A 86 8.20 -14.54 9.74
C MET A 86 7.69 -13.13 9.42
N GLY A 87 6.70 -12.65 10.18
CA GLY A 87 6.16 -11.30 10.05
C GLY A 87 7.19 -10.21 10.27
N ARG A 88 8.11 -10.36 11.21
CA ARG A 88 9.23 -9.43 11.44
C ARG A 88 10.16 -9.35 10.25
N PHE A 89 10.52 -10.49 9.66
CA PHE A 89 11.31 -10.54 8.43
C PHE A 89 10.60 -9.85 7.26
N LEU A 90 9.31 -10.19 7.04
CA LEU A 90 8.52 -9.62 5.95
C LEU A 90 8.41 -8.09 6.05
N ARG A 91 8.14 -7.55 7.24
CA ARG A 91 8.08 -6.09 7.47
C ARG A 91 9.41 -5.40 7.23
N LYS A 92 10.51 -5.98 7.72
CA LYS A 92 11.86 -5.43 7.52
C LYS A 92 12.25 -5.35 6.05
N THR A 93 11.78 -6.30 5.24
CA THR A 93 12.07 -6.38 3.80
C THR A 93 10.98 -5.80 2.91
N SER A 94 9.85 -5.35 3.48
CA SER A 94 8.64 -4.92 2.77
C SER A 94 8.03 -6.00 1.85
N LEU A 95 8.43 -7.26 1.99
CA LEU A 95 7.89 -8.37 1.21
C LEU A 95 6.42 -8.67 1.55
N ASP A 96 5.94 -8.22 2.71
CA ASP A 96 4.52 -8.32 3.08
C ASP A 96 3.61 -7.55 2.12
N GLU A 97 4.12 -6.57 1.41
CA GLU A 97 3.35 -5.76 0.47
C GLU A 97 3.27 -6.32 -0.96
N LEU A 98 4.06 -7.36 -1.29
CA LEU A 98 4.06 -7.96 -2.63
C LEU A 98 2.66 -8.40 -3.13
N PRO A 99 1.74 -8.94 -2.31
CA PRO A 99 0.40 -9.27 -2.78
C PRO A 99 -0.43 -8.07 -3.27
N GLN A 100 -0.04 -6.82 -2.96
CA GLN A 100 -0.68 -5.62 -3.50
C GLN A 100 -0.50 -5.47 -5.02
N LEU A 101 0.45 -6.19 -5.63
CA LEU A 101 0.53 -6.30 -7.10
C LEU A 101 -0.79 -6.78 -7.70
N TRP A 102 -1.56 -7.62 -6.98
CA TRP A 102 -2.90 -7.98 -7.38
C TRP A 102 -3.88 -6.80 -7.36
N ASN A 103 -3.85 -5.98 -6.30
CA ASN A 103 -4.69 -4.76 -6.23
C ASN A 103 -4.34 -3.77 -7.37
N ILE A 104 -3.06 -3.70 -7.76
CA ILE A 104 -2.64 -2.88 -8.90
C ILE A 104 -3.19 -3.47 -10.20
N LEU A 105 -3.06 -4.78 -10.40
CA LEU A 105 -3.51 -5.47 -11.61
C LEU A 105 -5.02 -5.30 -11.83
N VAL A 106 -5.84 -5.46 -10.78
CA VAL A 106 -7.31 -5.32 -10.88
C VAL A 106 -7.78 -3.87 -10.94
N GLY A 107 -6.93 -2.90 -10.57
CA GLY A 107 -7.21 -1.47 -10.72
C GLY A 107 -7.62 -0.72 -9.46
N ASP A 108 -7.54 -1.36 -8.31
CA ASP A 108 -7.75 -0.69 -7.01
C ASP A 108 -6.62 0.28 -6.69
N MET A 109 -5.40 -0.05 -7.12
CA MET A 109 -4.18 0.69 -6.85
C MET A 109 -3.38 0.98 -8.13
N ALA A 110 -2.37 1.82 -7.99
CA ALA A 110 -1.29 2.10 -8.95
C ALA A 110 0.06 1.70 -8.33
N VAL A 111 1.11 1.59 -9.14
CA VAL A 111 2.48 1.43 -8.62
C VAL A 111 2.88 2.67 -7.83
N ILE A 112 2.67 3.86 -8.42
CA ILE A 112 2.98 5.14 -7.80
C ILE A 112 1.70 5.95 -7.55
N GLY A 113 1.55 6.47 -6.34
CA GLY A 113 0.42 7.31 -5.94
C GLY A 113 0.39 7.57 -4.43
N PRO A 114 -0.57 8.36 -3.94
CA PRO A 114 -0.78 8.54 -2.50
C PRO A 114 -1.00 7.21 -1.77
N ARG A 115 -0.38 7.00 -0.61
CA ARG A 115 -0.56 5.75 0.15
C ARG A 115 -2.03 5.56 0.55
N PRO A 116 -2.62 4.35 0.38
CA PRO A 116 -4.04 4.14 0.71
C PRO A 116 -4.32 4.39 2.19
N ALA A 117 -5.19 5.36 2.48
CA ALA A 117 -5.65 5.65 3.83
C ALA A 117 -6.50 4.51 4.40
N LEU A 118 -6.52 4.33 5.72
CA LEU A 118 -7.54 3.51 6.38
C LEU A 118 -8.92 4.14 6.16
N TRP A 119 -9.93 3.30 6.11
CA TRP A 119 -11.30 3.72 5.86
C TRP A 119 -11.84 4.73 6.91
N ASN A 120 -11.27 4.72 8.11
CA ASN A 120 -11.64 5.57 9.26
C ASN A 120 -10.66 6.73 9.53
N GLN A 121 -9.70 7.00 8.64
CA GLN A 121 -8.80 8.15 8.72
C GLN A 121 -9.44 9.40 8.08
N TYR A 122 -10.54 9.87 8.67
CA TYR A 122 -11.34 10.99 8.14
C TYR A 122 -10.59 12.30 8.06
N ASP A 123 -9.69 12.57 9.01
CA ASP A 123 -8.81 13.72 9.07
C ASP A 123 -7.86 13.78 7.85
N LEU A 124 -7.16 12.69 7.56
CA LEU A 124 -6.31 12.59 6.38
C LEU A 124 -7.10 12.73 5.08
N LEU A 125 -8.29 12.13 5.02
CA LEU A 125 -9.15 12.22 3.83
C LEU A 125 -9.65 13.65 3.60
N ALA A 126 -10.05 14.36 4.65
CA ALA A 126 -10.48 15.75 4.58
C ALA A 126 -9.33 16.68 4.13
N GLU A 127 -8.11 16.47 4.64
CA GLU A 127 -6.95 17.24 4.20
C GLU A 127 -6.62 16.97 2.72
N ARG A 128 -6.65 15.71 2.27
CA ARG A 128 -6.40 15.33 0.87
C ARG A 128 -7.44 15.87 -0.11
N ASP A 129 -8.70 16.07 0.32
CA ASP A 129 -9.74 16.68 -0.51
C ASP A 129 -9.35 18.10 -0.96
N LYS A 130 -8.65 18.87 -0.12
CA LYS A 130 -8.19 20.22 -0.45
C LYS A 130 -7.23 20.27 -1.65
N TYR A 131 -6.58 19.15 -1.94
CA TYR A 131 -5.55 19.04 -2.97
C TYR A 131 -5.90 18.02 -4.08
N GLY A 132 -7.11 17.48 -4.09
CA GLY A 132 -7.52 16.48 -5.09
C GLY A 132 -6.76 15.14 -4.99
N ALA A 133 -6.12 14.85 -3.85
CA ALA A 133 -5.31 13.65 -3.68
C ALA A 133 -6.16 12.36 -3.54
N ASN A 134 -7.46 12.51 -3.26
CA ASN A 134 -8.40 11.38 -3.25
C ASN A 134 -8.95 11.02 -4.64
N ASP A 135 -8.69 11.84 -5.68
CA ASP A 135 -9.21 11.65 -7.04
C ASP A 135 -8.31 10.82 -7.94
N VAL A 136 -7.23 10.27 -7.38
CA VAL A 136 -6.31 9.36 -8.07
C VAL A 136 -6.26 8.00 -7.39
N ARG A 137 -5.78 6.98 -8.11
CA ARG A 137 -5.55 5.67 -7.50
C ARG A 137 -4.45 5.77 -6.45
N PRO A 138 -4.64 5.18 -5.26
CA PRO A 138 -3.58 5.08 -4.28
C PRO A 138 -2.43 4.21 -4.82
N GLY A 139 -1.21 4.49 -4.36
CA GLY A 139 0.00 3.83 -4.80
C GLY A 139 0.56 2.82 -3.80
N LEU A 140 1.36 1.89 -4.30
CA LEU A 140 2.23 1.04 -3.49
C LEU A 140 3.33 1.88 -2.85
N THR A 141 3.93 2.78 -3.62
CA THR A 141 4.82 3.85 -3.16
C THR A 141 4.38 5.20 -3.76
N GLY A 142 4.97 6.31 -3.32
CA GLY A 142 4.60 7.63 -3.82
C GLY A 142 5.40 8.76 -3.19
N TRP A 143 5.11 9.97 -3.61
CA TRP A 143 5.90 11.16 -3.28
C TRP A 143 6.01 11.41 -1.77
N ALA A 144 4.92 11.35 -1.02
CA ALA A 144 4.95 11.51 0.43
C ALA A 144 5.73 10.38 1.13
N GLN A 145 5.70 9.15 0.57
CA GLN A 145 6.43 8.03 1.17
C GLN A 145 7.94 8.19 1.06
N ILE A 146 8.46 8.74 -0.02
CA ILE A 146 9.91 8.98 -0.17
C ILE A 146 10.40 10.24 0.57
N HIS A 147 9.48 11.06 1.12
CA HIS A 147 9.79 12.29 1.87
C HIS A 147 9.52 12.19 3.38
N GLY A 148 9.27 11.00 3.94
CA GLY A 148 9.12 10.82 5.39
C GLY A 148 8.08 9.80 5.83
N ARG A 149 7.29 9.23 4.90
CA ARG A 149 6.33 8.14 5.19
C ARG A 149 5.34 8.47 6.31
N ASP A 150 5.43 7.67 7.39
CA ASP A 150 4.50 7.71 8.52
C ASP A 150 4.91 8.76 9.58
N GLU A 151 6.11 9.34 9.46
CA GLU A 151 6.61 10.40 10.36
C GLU A 151 6.04 11.79 10.00
N LEU A 152 5.50 11.94 8.77
CA LEU A 152 4.90 13.20 8.33
C LEU A 152 3.57 13.47 9.05
N GLU A 153 3.38 14.71 9.47
CA GLU A 153 2.07 15.20 9.90
C GLU A 153 1.04 15.12 8.77
N ILE A 154 -0.25 14.99 9.15
CA ILE A 154 -1.35 14.79 8.20
C ILE A 154 -1.41 15.90 7.16
N ALA A 155 -1.26 17.16 7.57
CA ALA A 155 -1.32 18.30 6.66
C ALA A 155 -0.16 18.30 5.66
N GLU A 156 1.06 17.96 6.10
CA GLU A 156 2.24 17.88 5.24
C GLU A 156 2.13 16.71 4.27
N LYS A 157 1.69 15.54 4.76
CA LYS A 157 1.42 14.36 3.93
C LYS A 157 0.41 14.67 2.82
N ALA A 158 -0.70 15.35 3.16
CA ALA A 158 -1.72 15.72 2.19
C ALA A 158 -1.20 16.72 1.15
N LYS A 159 -0.36 17.68 1.56
CA LYS A 159 0.32 18.62 0.65
C LYS A 159 1.23 17.90 -0.36
N LEU A 160 2.06 16.97 0.12
CA LEU A 160 2.95 16.19 -0.74
C LEU A 160 2.18 15.29 -1.71
N ASP A 161 1.10 14.67 -1.23
CA ASP A 161 0.20 13.88 -2.08
C ASP A 161 -0.48 14.76 -3.14
N GLY A 162 -0.93 15.96 -2.79
CA GLY A 162 -1.50 16.94 -3.72
C GLY A 162 -0.48 17.40 -4.75
N TRP A 163 0.72 17.76 -4.31
CA TRP A 163 1.80 18.15 -5.21
C TRP A 163 2.08 17.05 -6.25
N TYR A 164 2.13 15.78 -5.83
CA TYR A 164 2.26 14.66 -6.75
C TYR A 164 1.13 14.62 -7.78
N VAL A 165 -0.12 14.82 -7.35
CA VAL A 165 -1.30 14.78 -8.24
C VAL A 165 -1.25 15.85 -9.33
N GLU A 166 -0.74 17.05 -9.01
CA GLU A 166 -0.56 18.15 -9.95
C GLU A 166 0.56 17.87 -10.95
N HIS A 167 1.62 17.16 -10.54
CA HIS A 167 2.84 16.96 -11.31
C HIS A 167 3.00 15.54 -11.89
N ILE A 168 1.93 14.73 -11.91
CA ILE A 168 1.98 13.34 -12.43
C ILE A 168 2.61 13.30 -13.82
N SER A 169 3.77 12.68 -13.90
CA SER A 169 4.53 12.46 -15.13
C SER A 169 5.35 11.18 -15.05
N PHE A 170 5.77 10.65 -16.19
CA PHE A 170 6.61 9.46 -16.22
C PHE A 170 7.92 9.66 -15.44
N GLY A 171 8.58 10.81 -15.62
CA GLY A 171 9.82 11.11 -14.89
C GLY A 171 9.62 11.18 -13.38
N LEU A 172 8.48 11.73 -12.90
CA LEU A 172 8.18 11.77 -11.47
C LEU A 172 7.87 10.38 -10.92
N ASP A 173 7.14 9.54 -11.66
CA ASP A 173 6.87 8.16 -11.26
C ASP A 173 8.16 7.35 -11.15
N VAL A 174 9.10 7.50 -12.10
CA VAL A 174 10.43 6.88 -12.01
C VAL A 174 11.18 7.36 -10.77
N LYS A 175 11.16 8.67 -10.47
CA LYS A 175 11.79 9.23 -9.26
C LYS A 175 11.19 8.72 -7.96
N CYS A 176 9.89 8.41 -7.91
CA CYS A 176 9.26 7.81 -6.74
C CYS A 176 9.59 6.31 -6.58
N PHE A 177 10.04 5.66 -7.66
CA PHE A 177 10.35 4.22 -7.65
C PHE A 177 11.77 3.96 -7.17
N PHE A 178 12.73 4.83 -7.45
CA PHE A 178 14.17 4.75 -7.10
C PHE A 178 14.55 5.80 -6.06
#